data_20ff62e8fc97986e87e8ea3d9cfb4d6c
#
_entry.id   20ff62e8fc97986e87e8ea3d9cfb4d6c
#
_cell.length_a   1.000
_cell.length_b   1.000
_cell.length_c   1.000
_cell.angle_alpha   90.00
_cell.angle_beta   90.00
_cell.angle_gamma   90.00
#
_symmetry.space_group_name_H-M   'P 1'
#
loop_
_entity.id
_entity.type
_entity.pdbx_description
1 polymer ?
#
loop_
_entity_poly.entity_id
_entity_poly.type
_entity_poly.pdbx_seq_one_letter_code
_entity_poly.pdbx_strand_id
1 'polypeptide(L)'
;MLVLSFVYVCNAKCPNCPYNNSDIRSAYKDAMLMPEQVFKKIADECGEYGAYLRLSGGGEPMLHPQAVELMVYAKNRGAKIGLITNGSKFTEKSLAVLIGAGVDVIEFSADAGDSGTYNRVRPGLDWQRLNRNVRLAVDIRERLRADTRVITSVINQKGVDVRAAEEYWSGIVDKVQVRKYLTWGYNEDESADSTPYLPPEERVPCPWLFERFNIDSRGDVTLCGEDIAFTEKFANIMEQSIKEIWHGPKFKSFREKHLSGHGDEIPICAKCPDWQYRSWQYNYWKILEDAEKKGENHDNAGTRAPNRYCGDTA
;
A
#
# COMPACT_ATOMS: atom_id res chain seq x y z
N MET A 1 3.60 9.04 4.42
CA MET A 1 2.48 8.15 4.02
C MET A 1 2.11 7.21 5.16
N LEU A 2 0.83 6.98 5.38
CA LEU A 2 0.34 5.99 6.35
C LEU A 2 -0.17 4.76 5.60
N VAL A 3 0.28 3.59 6.01
CA VAL A 3 -0.16 2.30 5.46
C VAL A 3 -1.14 1.69 6.46
N LEU A 4 -2.38 1.52 6.03
CA LEU A 4 -3.44 1.02 6.88
C LEU A 4 -3.72 -0.45 6.60
N SER A 5 -3.63 -1.28 7.63
CA SER A 5 -4.25 -2.60 7.64
C SER A 5 -5.73 -2.45 7.96
N PHE A 6 -6.47 -1.99 6.94
CA PHE A 6 -7.88 -1.60 7.06
C PHE A 6 -8.81 -2.77 7.38
N VAL A 7 -8.47 -3.95 6.88
CA VAL A 7 -9.18 -5.22 7.14
C VAL A 7 -8.21 -6.39 7.20
N TYR A 8 -8.59 -7.44 7.93
CA TYR A 8 -7.88 -8.73 7.95
C TYR A 8 -8.71 -9.88 7.35
N VAL A 9 -9.77 -9.53 6.62
CA VAL A 9 -10.61 -10.47 5.84
C VAL A 9 -10.22 -10.38 4.38
N CYS A 10 -10.00 -11.54 3.74
CA CYS A 10 -9.75 -11.62 2.31
C CYS A 10 -10.51 -12.80 1.70
N ASN A 11 -11.01 -12.61 0.49
CA ASN A 11 -11.66 -13.69 -0.28
C ASN A 11 -10.69 -14.43 -1.23
N ALA A 12 -9.40 -14.06 -1.20
CA ALA A 12 -8.31 -14.75 -1.90
C ALA A 12 -7.46 -15.57 -0.92
N LYS A 13 -6.73 -16.55 -1.46
CA LYS A 13 -5.78 -17.40 -0.71
C LYS A 13 -4.43 -17.44 -1.43
N CYS A 14 -3.90 -16.24 -1.74
CA CYS A 14 -2.64 -16.11 -2.48
C CYS A 14 -1.50 -16.78 -1.72
N PRO A 15 -0.72 -17.69 -2.32
CA PRO A 15 0.37 -18.40 -1.63
C PRO A 15 1.45 -17.46 -1.07
N ASN A 16 1.71 -16.36 -1.76
CA ASN A 16 2.68 -15.35 -1.38
C ASN A 16 2.19 -14.36 -0.31
N CYS A 17 0.95 -14.48 0.16
CA CYS A 17 0.38 -13.55 1.11
C CYS A 17 0.64 -13.99 2.55
N PRO A 18 1.41 -13.22 3.35
CA PRO A 18 1.74 -13.60 4.72
C PRO A 18 0.51 -13.66 5.63
N TYR A 19 -0.56 -12.93 5.29
CA TYR A 19 -1.82 -12.98 6.06
C TYR A 19 -2.60 -14.29 5.90
N ASN A 20 -2.15 -15.23 5.06
CA ASN A 20 -2.66 -16.58 5.04
C ASN A 20 -2.00 -17.51 6.08
N ASN A 21 -0.89 -17.06 6.71
CA ASN A 21 -0.30 -17.75 7.84
C ASN A 21 -1.27 -17.81 9.03
N SER A 22 -1.39 -19.00 9.65
CA SER A 22 -2.35 -19.25 10.74
C SER A 22 -2.10 -18.38 11.96
N ASP A 23 -0.83 -18.13 12.31
CA ASP A 23 -0.44 -17.39 13.49
C ASP A 23 -0.77 -15.92 13.34
N ILE A 24 -0.52 -15.35 12.14
CA ILE A 24 -0.90 -13.97 11.80
C ILE A 24 -2.41 -13.82 11.85
N ARG A 25 -3.16 -14.74 11.21
CA ARG A 25 -4.64 -14.70 11.24
C ARG A 25 -5.18 -14.78 12.67
N SER A 26 -4.52 -15.55 13.52
CA SER A 26 -4.88 -15.71 14.92
C SER A 26 -4.76 -14.41 15.71
N ALA A 27 -3.74 -13.59 15.41
CA ALA A 27 -3.48 -12.32 16.08
C ALA A 27 -4.59 -11.27 15.86
N TYR A 28 -5.42 -11.42 14.82
CA TYR A 28 -6.45 -10.45 14.43
C TYR A 28 -7.89 -10.95 14.55
N LYS A 29 -8.15 -12.07 15.20
CA LYS A 29 -9.50 -12.66 15.31
C LYS A 29 -10.57 -11.69 15.83
N ASP A 30 -10.21 -10.82 16.75
CA ASP A 30 -11.07 -9.84 17.41
C ASP A 30 -11.00 -8.44 16.77
N ALA A 31 -10.21 -8.26 15.72
CA ALA A 31 -9.96 -6.98 15.07
C ALA A 31 -9.92 -7.09 13.54
N MET A 32 -10.86 -7.84 12.98
CA MET A 32 -10.90 -8.14 11.54
C MET A 32 -11.21 -6.92 10.67
N LEU A 33 -11.83 -5.90 11.22
CA LEU A 33 -12.22 -4.66 10.52
C LEU A 33 -11.80 -3.46 11.36
N MET A 34 -11.30 -2.42 10.72
CA MET A 34 -10.99 -1.15 11.38
C MET A 34 -12.29 -0.44 11.77
N PRO A 35 -12.49 -0.08 13.05
CA PRO A 35 -13.67 0.68 13.47
C PRO A 35 -13.72 2.06 12.77
N GLU A 36 -14.93 2.51 12.46
CA GLU A 36 -15.17 3.81 11.82
C GLU A 36 -14.48 4.97 12.54
N GLN A 37 -14.54 5.00 13.87
CA GLN A 37 -13.90 6.05 14.69
C GLN A 37 -12.38 6.09 14.54
N VAL A 38 -11.73 4.92 14.42
CA VAL A 38 -10.28 4.82 14.20
C VAL A 38 -9.92 5.38 12.83
N PHE A 39 -10.65 4.95 11.79
CA PHE A 39 -10.44 5.43 10.43
C PHE A 39 -10.67 6.94 10.31
N LYS A 40 -11.75 7.46 10.88
CA LYS A 40 -12.07 8.89 10.81
C LYS A 40 -11.01 9.77 11.48
N LYS A 41 -10.51 9.36 12.64
CA LYS A 41 -9.40 10.07 13.29
C LYS A 41 -8.17 10.14 12.40
N ILE A 42 -7.78 9.01 11.78
CA ILE A 42 -6.65 8.99 10.83
C ILE A 42 -6.93 9.90 9.64
N ALA A 43 -8.14 9.82 9.06
CA ALA A 43 -8.52 10.60 7.88
C ALA A 43 -8.52 12.11 8.15
N ASP A 44 -9.00 12.54 9.31
CA ASP A 44 -9.03 13.94 9.72
C ASP A 44 -7.62 14.53 9.83
N GLU A 45 -6.72 13.83 10.53
CA GLU A 45 -5.33 14.27 10.65
C GLU A 45 -4.59 14.22 9.31
N CYS A 46 -4.84 13.20 8.47
CA CYS A 46 -4.24 13.14 7.15
C CYS A 46 -4.72 14.26 6.23
N GLY A 47 -6.00 14.64 6.33
CA GLY A 47 -6.55 15.78 5.60
C GLY A 47 -5.89 17.09 6.00
N GLU A 48 -5.66 17.30 7.30
CA GLU A 48 -4.98 18.49 7.83
C GLU A 48 -3.57 18.66 7.27
N TYR A 49 -2.81 17.56 7.14
CA TYR A 49 -1.42 17.60 6.68
C TYR A 49 -1.23 17.23 5.20
N GLY A 50 -2.29 16.97 4.45
CA GLY A 50 -2.22 16.48 3.07
C GLY A 50 -1.49 15.14 2.95
N ALA A 51 -1.54 14.32 4.01
CA ALA A 51 -0.85 13.04 4.06
C ALA A 51 -1.55 11.98 3.23
N TYR A 52 -0.76 11.02 2.75
CA TYR A 52 -1.24 9.90 1.95
C TYR A 52 -1.72 8.75 2.84
N LEU A 53 -2.95 8.30 2.62
CA LEU A 53 -3.49 7.06 3.15
C LEU A 53 -3.38 5.96 2.10
N ARG A 54 -2.64 4.92 2.39
CA ARG A 54 -2.60 3.71 1.59
C ARG A 54 -3.39 2.61 2.27
N LEU A 55 -4.55 2.28 1.71
CA LEU A 55 -5.37 1.17 2.19
C LEU A 55 -4.82 -0.11 1.57
N SER A 56 -4.00 -0.81 2.35
CA SER A 56 -3.36 -2.06 1.92
C SER A 56 -2.90 -2.84 3.15
N GLY A 57 -2.72 -4.12 2.99
CA GLY A 57 -2.33 -4.99 4.10
C GLY A 57 -3.53 -5.62 4.79
N GLY A 58 -3.29 -6.75 5.46
CA GLY A 58 -4.31 -7.55 6.11
C GLY A 58 -5.17 -8.35 5.15
N GLY A 59 -6.08 -7.72 4.44
CA GLY A 59 -7.07 -8.38 3.59
C GLY A 59 -7.46 -7.59 2.35
N GLU A 60 -8.67 -7.83 1.87
CA GLU A 60 -9.26 -7.08 0.76
C GLU A 60 -10.06 -5.87 1.29
N PRO A 61 -9.62 -4.63 1.07
CA PRO A 61 -10.27 -3.44 1.62
C PRO A 61 -11.75 -3.32 1.27
N MET A 62 -12.15 -3.76 0.08
CA MET A 62 -13.55 -3.70 -0.37
C MET A 62 -14.46 -4.74 0.31
N LEU A 63 -13.94 -5.53 1.26
CA LEU A 63 -14.75 -6.37 2.16
C LEU A 63 -15.17 -5.64 3.43
N HIS A 64 -14.63 -4.44 3.70
CA HIS A 64 -15.14 -3.63 4.79
C HIS A 64 -16.54 -3.10 4.43
N PRO A 65 -17.56 -3.29 5.28
CA PRO A 65 -18.94 -2.90 4.96
C PRO A 65 -19.09 -1.41 4.59
N GLN A 66 -18.30 -0.55 5.23
CA GLN A 66 -18.32 0.91 5.03
C GLN A 66 -17.14 1.39 4.15
N ALA A 67 -16.48 0.51 3.37
CA ALA A 67 -15.27 0.88 2.63
C ALA A 67 -15.44 2.13 1.77
N VAL A 68 -16.50 2.18 0.98
CA VAL A 68 -16.76 3.31 0.08
C VAL A 68 -17.03 4.59 0.86
N GLU A 69 -17.88 4.52 1.88
CA GLU A 69 -18.28 5.67 2.71
C GLU A 69 -17.08 6.28 3.43
N LEU A 70 -16.22 5.43 4.01
CA LEU A 70 -15.02 5.87 4.74
C LEU A 70 -13.98 6.50 3.80
N MET A 71 -13.76 5.93 2.62
CA MET A 71 -12.86 6.54 1.63
C MET A 71 -13.39 7.89 1.12
N VAL A 72 -14.69 7.99 0.86
CA VAL A 72 -15.34 9.28 0.51
C VAL A 72 -15.20 10.29 1.64
N TYR A 73 -15.42 9.86 2.89
CA TYR A 73 -15.19 10.71 4.06
C TYR A 73 -13.77 11.28 4.07
N ALA A 74 -12.75 10.42 3.92
CA ALA A 74 -11.36 10.85 3.93
C ALA A 74 -11.04 11.82 2.78
N LYS A 75 -11.58 11.58 1.57
CA LYS A 75 -11.44 12.53 0.45
C LYS A 75 -12.06 13.89 0.77
N ASN A 76 -13.25 13.92 1.36
CA ASN A 76 -13.92 15.15 1.78
C ASN A 76 -13.15 15.89 2.89
N ARG A 77 -12.29 15.21 3.64
CA ARG A 77 -11.38 15.81 4.64
C ARG A 77 -10.06 16.30 4.02
N GLY A 78 -9.84 16.06 2.72
CA GLY A 78 -8.61 16.47 2.01
C GLY A 78 -7.48 15.45 2.03
N ALA A 79 -7.70 14.25 2.57
CA ALA A 79 -6.70 13.20 2.55
C ALA A 79 -6.46 12.70 1.12
N LYS A 80 -5.22 12.31 0.82
CA LYS A 80 -4.89 11.59 -0.42
C LYS A 80 -5.03 10.10 -0.19
N ILE A 81 -5.68 9.39 -1.13
CA ILE A 81 -6.00 7.96 -0.97
C ILE A 81 -5.42 7.14 -2.10
N GLY A 82 -4.68 6.08 -1.73
CA GLY A 82 -4.33 4.97 -2.60
C GLY A 82 -4.97 3.68 -2.09
N LEU A 83 -5.77 3.05 -2.91
CA LEU A 83 -6.43 1.77 -2.63
C LEU A 83 -5.74 0.65 -3.37
N ILE A 84 -5.23 -0.37 -2.63
CA ILE A 84 -4.78 -1.64 -3.22
C ILE A 84 -5.88 -2.67 -3.05
N THR A 85 -6.27 -3.32 -4.12
CA THR A 85 -7.39 -4.23 -4.15
C THR A 85 -7.17 -5.41 -5.10
N ASN A 86 -7.78 -6.54 -4.81
CA ASN A 86 -7.87 -7.65 -5.76
C ASN A 86 -8.95 -7.43 -6.83
N GLY A 87 -9.71 -6.35 -6.73
CA GLY A 87 -10.70 -5.93 -7.71
C GLY A 87 -12.01 -6.75 -7.74
N SER A 88 -12.12 -7.81 -6.94
CA SER A 88 -13.24 -8.76 -7.05
C SER A 88 -14.58 -8.24 -6.50
N LYS A 89 -14.55 -7.22 -5.64
CA LYS A 89 -15.74 -6.73 -4.91
C LYS A 89 -16.32 -5.44 -5.48
N PHE A 90 -15.73 -4.88 -6.51
CA PHE A 90 -16.29 -3.70 -7.14
C PHE A 90 -17.60 -3.95 -7.86
N THR A 91 -18.44 -2.95 -7.81
CA THR A 91 -19.61 -2.75 -8.65
C THR A 91 -19.42 -1.45 -9.42
N GLU A 92 -20.18 -1.23 -10.50
CA GLU A 92 -20.15 0.04 -11.23
C GLU A 92 -20.45 1.22 -10.30
N LYS A 93 -21.44 1.05 -9.42
CA LYS A 93 -21.83 2.08 -8.44
C LYS A 93 -20.67 2.43 -7.50
N SER A 94 -19.99 1.42 -6.92
CA SER A 94 -18.88 1.67 -5.99
C SER A 94 -17.68 2.34 -6.66
N LEU A 95 -17.34 1.93 -7.88
CA LEU A 95 -16.29 2.57 -8.68
C LEU A 95 -16.65 4.01 -9.02
N ALA A 96 -17.89 4.26 -9.49
CA ALA A 96 -18.32 5.60 -9.83
C ALA A 96 -18.30 6.56 -8.63
N VAL A 97 -18.69 6.07 -7.44
CA VAL A 97 -18.64 6.87 -6.21
C VAL A 97 -17.20 7.19 -5.81
N LEU A 98 -16.29 6.19 -5.80
CA LEU A 98 -14.90 6.39 -5.40
C LEU A 98 -14.14 7.31 -6.38
N ILE A 99 -14.30 7.09 -7.68
CA ILE A 99 -13.68 7.90 -8.72
C ILE A 99 -14.27 9.32 -8.72
N GLY A 100 -15.58 9.45 -8.59
CA GLY A 100 -16.26 10.74 -8.49
C GLY A 100 -15.90 11.54 -7.23
N ALA A 101 -15.54 10.84 -6.14
CA ALA A 101 -15.01 11.46 -4.92
C ALA A 101 -13.52 11.84 -5.04
N GLY A 102 -12.85 11.48 -6.13
CA GLY A 102 -11.47 11.83 -6.40
C GLY A 102 -10.45 10.96 -5.63
N VAL A 103 -10.71 9.65 -5.44
CA VAL A 103 -9.67 8.73 -4.96
C VAL A 103 -8.46 8.82 -5.89
N ASP A 104 -7.27 9.05 -5.33
CA ASP A 104 -6.10 9.43 -6.12
C ASP A 104 -5.53 8.25 -6.93
N VAL A 105 -5.46 7.05 -6.33
CA VAL A 105 -4.94 5.85 -6.99
C VAL A 105 -5.81 4.63 -6.65
N ILE A 106 -6.21 3.87 -7.67
CA ILE A 106 -6.76 2.52 -7.52
C ILE A 106 -5.76 1.55 -8.15
N GLU A 107 -5.11 0.76 -7.30
CA GLU A 107 -4.14 -0.25 -7.69
C GLU A 107 -4.77 -1.65 -7.65
N PHE A 108 -4.94 -2.25 -8.81
CA PHE A 108 -5.43 -3.63 -8.92
C PHE A 108 -4.27 -4.62 -8.86
N SER A 109 -4.35 -5.57 -7.94
CA SER A 109 -3.39 -6.67 -7.81
C SER A 109 -3.62 -7.71 -8.91
N ALA A 110 -2.95 -7.58 -10.05
CA ALA A 110 -3.17 -8.41 -11.23
C ALA A 110 -2.27 -9.65 -11.28
N ASP A 111 -0.99 -9.50 -11.01
CA ASP A 111 0.06 -10.56 -10.96
C ASP A 111 0.12 -11.51 -12.17
N ALA A 112 -0.52 -11.18 -13.29
CA ALA A 112 -0.52 -12.01 -14.49
C ALA A 112 -0.97 -11.24 -15.73
N GLY A 113 -0.63 -11.78 -16.91
CA GLY A 113 -1.16 -11.37 -18.21
C GLY A 113 -2.19 -12.35 -18.80
N ASP A 114 -2.47 -13.46 -18.11
CA ASP A 114 -3.38 -14.50 -18.55
C ASP A 114 -4.13 -15.17 -17.40
N SER A 115 -5.22 -15.87 -17.74
CA SER A 115 -6.09 -16.52 -16.76
C SER A 115 -5.45 -17.72 -16.05
N GLY A 116 -4.60 -18.46 -16.72
CA GLY A 116 -3.95 -19.65 -16.15
C GLY A 116 -2.98 -19.27 -15.04
N THR A 117 -2.13 -18.29 -15.31
CA THR A 117 -1.20 -17.72 -14.32
C THR A 117 -1.97 -17.07 -13.18
N TYR A 118 -2.98 -16.23 -13.49
CA TYR A 118 -3.77 -15.55 -12.47
C TYR A 118 -4.41 -16.52 -11.48
N ASN A 119 -5.10 -17.55 -11.98
CA ASN A 119 -5.79 -18.53 -11.14
C ASN A 119 -4.82 -19.32 -10.24
N ARG A 120 -3.58 -19.50 -10.67
CA ARG A 120 -2.53 -20.16 -9.88
C ARG A 120 -1.99 -19.27 -8.77
N VAL A 121 -1.69 -18.00 -9.06
CA VAL A 121 -1.07 -17.09 -8.08
C VAL A 121 -2.10 -16.35 -7.22
N ARG A 122 -3.36 -16.32 -7.64
CA ARG A 122 -4.48 -15.66 -6.95
C ARG A 122 -5.68 -16.59 -6.77
N PRO A 123 -5.51 -17.80 -6.17
CA PRO A 123 -6.59 -18.76 -6.03
C PRO A 123 -7.77 -18.18 -5.25
N GLY A 124 -8.98 -18.50 -5.72
CA GLY A 124 -10.25 -17.99 -5.19
C GLY A 124 -10.75 -16.72 -5.88
N LEU A 125 -9.99 -16.17 -6.83
CA LEU A 125 -10.38 -15.00 -7.63
C LEU A 125 -10.66 -15.41 -9.09
N ASP A 126 -11.38 -14.54 -9.79
CA ASP A 126 -11.81 -14.72 -11.18
C ASP A 126 -11.11 -13.69 -12.09
N TRP A 127 -10.33 -14.19 -13.06
CA TRP A 127 -9.63 -13.39 -14.05
C TRP A 127 -10.56 -12.50 -14.89
N GLN A 128 -11.71 -13.04 -15.32
CA GLN A 128 -12.65 -12.26 -16.12
C GLN A 128 -13.26 -11.11 -15.33
N ARG A 129 -13.51 -11.34 -14.04
CA ARG A 129 -13.99 -10.31 -13.13
C ARG A 129 -12.95 -9.22 -12.91
N LEU A 130 -11.68 -9.58 -12.70
CA LEU A 130 -10.59 -8.60 -12.61
C LEU A 130 -10.55 -7.73 -13.86
N ASN A 131 -10.47 -8.36 -15.04
CA ASN A 131 -10.41 -7.65 -16.32
C ASN A 131 -11.57 -6.69 -16.53
N ARG A 132 -12.78 -7.17 -16.28
CA ARG A 132 -13.98 -6.34 -16.38
C ARG A 132 -13.90 -5.13 -15.44
N ASN A 133 -13.50 -5.33 -14.18
CA ASN A 133 -13.50 -4.25 -13.20
C ASN A 133 -12.36 -3.25 -13.41
N VAL A 134 -11.20 -3.68 -13.91
CA VAL A 134 -10.12 -2.78 -14.32
C VAL A 134 -10.58 -1.89 -15.48
N ARG A 135 -11.12 -2.47 -16.55
CA ARG A 135 -11.62 -1.70 -17.71
C ARG A 135 -12.79 -0.78 -17.34
N LEU A 136 -13.68 -1.24 -16.47
CA LEU A 136 -14.78 -0.44 -15.96
C LEU A 136 -14.27 0.76 -15.13
N ALA A 137 -13.22 0.59 -14.33
CA ALA A 137 -12.63 1.70 -13.59
C ALA A 137 -12.03 2.76 -14.53
N VAL A 138 -11.33 2.33 -15.59
CA VAL A 138 -10.80 3.23 -16.62
C VAL A 138 -11.94 3.96 -17.34
N ASP A 139 -12.96 3.24 -17.81
CA ASP A 139 -14.10 3.82 -18.51
C ASP A 139 -14.87 4.86 -17.64
N ILE A 140 -15.11 4.54 -16.37
CA ILE A 140 -15.77 5.48 -15.44
C ILE A 140 -14.89 6.72 -15.23
N ARG A 141 -13.59 6.56 -15.03
CA ARG A 141 -12.66 7.67 -14.89
C ARG A 141 -12.72 8.61 -16.10
N GLU A 142 -12.70 8.05 -17.32
CA GLU A 142 -12.77 8.83 -18.55
C GLU A 142 -14.12 9.54 -18.70
N ARG A 143 -15.22 8.85 -18.46
CA ARG A 143 -16.57 9.44 -18.48
C ARG A 143 -16.73 10.60 -17.50
N LEU A 144 -16.16 10.46 -16.30
CA LEU A 144 -16.20 11.48 -15.25
C LEU A 144 -15.12 12.55 -15.42
N ARG A 145 -14.15 12.37 -16.32
CA ARG A 145 -12.96 13.21 -16.49
C ARG A 145 -12.22 13.40 -15.16
N ALA A 146 -12.10 12.31 -14.40
CA ALA A 146 -11.49 12.32 -13.08
C ALA A 146 -9.98 12.07 -13.15
N ASP A 147 -9.23 12.65 -12.18
CA ASP A 147 -7.76 12.51 -12.10
C ASP A 147 -7.29 11.20 -11.45
N THR A 148 -8.21 10.32 -11.07
CA THR A 148 -7.91 9.02 -10.47
C THR A 148 -6.96 8.22 -11.35
N ARG A 149 -5.84 7.77 -10.81
CA ARG A 149 -4.92 6.88 -11.50
C ARG A 149 -5.35 5.43 -11.31
N VAL A 150 -5.59 4.73 -12.40
CA VAL A 150 -5.91 3.30 -12.43
C VAL A 150 -4.65 2.55 -12.82
N ILE A 151 -4.10 1.78 -11.89
CA ILE A 151 -2.86 1.03 -12.13
C ILE A 151 -3.05 -0.44 -11.80
N THR A 152 -2.20 -1.29 -12.38
CA THR A 152 -2.07 -2.69 -11.99
C THR A 152 -0.72 -2.95 -11.35
N SER A 153 -0.65 -3.89 -10.42
CA SER A 153 0.61 -4.39 -9.89
C SER A 153 0.83 -5.85 -10.25
N VAL A 154 2.10 -6.18 -10.50
CA VAL A 154 2.58 -7.53 -10.83
C VAL A 154 3.78 -7.82 -9.95
N ILE A 155 3.71 -8.91 -9.17
CA ILE A 155 4.83 -9.37 -8.35
C ILE A 155 5.76 -10.23 -9.21
N ASN A 156 7.05 -9.90 -9.23
CA ASN A 156 8.08 -10.68 -9.89
C ASN A 156 8.42 -11.93 -9.08
N GLN A 157 7.65 -13.00 -9.33
CA GLN A 157 7.75 -14.28 -8.63
C GLN A 157 7.82 -15.44 -9.62
N LYS A 158 8.30 -16.59 -9.17
CA LYS A 158 8.39 -17.80 -9.98
C LYS A 158 7.05 -18.16 -10.64
N GLY A 159 7.11 -18.50 -11.89
CA GLY A 159 5.94 -18.87 -12.68
C GLY A 159 5.05 -17.69 -13.12
N VAL A 160 5.48 -16.45 -12.93
CA VAL A 160 4.86 -15.25 -13.51
C VAL A 160 5.74 -14.71 -14.62
N ASP A 161 5.21 -14.61 -15.82
CA ASP A 161 5.83 -13.87 -16.91
C ASP A 161 5.47 -12.39 -16.76
N VAL A 162 6.41 -11.65 -16.13
CA VAL A 162 6.25 -10.22 -15.86
C VAL A 162 6.10 -9.43 -17.15
N ARG A 163 6.87 -9.79 -18.18
CA ARG A 163 6.85 -9.09 -19.47
C ARG A 163 5.50 -9.26 -20.17
N ALA A 164 4.99 -10.48 -20.23
CA ALA A 164 3.66 -10.74 -20.80
C ALA A 164 2.55 -10.01 -20.02
N ALA A 165 2.69 -9.91 -18.68
CA ALA A 165 1.74 -9.16 -17.86
C ALA A 165 1.83 -7.64 -18.11
N GLU A 166 3.04 -7.08 -18.25
CA GLU A 166 3.24 -5.68 -18.63
C GLU A 166 2.67 -5.38 -20.01
N GLU A 167 2.94 -6.22 -21.00
CA GLU A 167 2.42 -6.07 -22.36
C GLU A 167 0.88 -6.09 -22.38
N TYR A 168 0.27 -7.00 -21.59
CA TYR A 168 -1.19 -7.12 -21.52
C TYR A 168 -1.86 -5.87 -20.91
N TRP A 169 -1.32 -5.35 -19.79
CA TRP A 169 -1.95 -4.28 -19.03
C TRP A 169 -1.58 -2.87 -19.51
N SER A 170 -0.41 -2.67 -20.15
CA SER A 170 0.09 -1.34 -20.55
C SER A 170 -0.84 -0.58 -21.49
N GLY A 171 -1.64 -1.29 -22.30
CA GLY A 171 -2.62 -0.67 -23.19
C GLY A 171 -3.98 -0.37 -22.52
N ILE A 172 -4.13 -0.68 -21.23
CA ILE A 172 -5.40 -0.61 -20.52
C ILE A 172 -5.34 0.40 -19.36
N VAL A 173 -4.25 0.41 -18.60
CA VAL A 173 -4.11 1.19 -17.37
C VAL A 173 -3.03 2.27 -17.50
N ASP A 174 -3.04 3.22 -16.58
CA ASP A 174 -2.07 4.33 -16.59
C ASP A 174 -0.64 3.87 -16.31
N LYS A 175 -0.48 2.79 -15.52
CA LYS A 175 0.83 2.22 -15.21
C LYS A 175 0.70 0.76 -14.78
N VAL A 176 1.65 -0.06 -15.22
CA VAL A 176 1.90 -1.38 -14.64
C VAL A 176 3.04 -1.24 -13.64
N GLN A 177 2.78 -1.55 -12.38
CA GLN A 177 3.77 -1.47 -11.31
C GLN A 177 4.35 -2.85 -11.05
N VAL A 178 5.53 -3.15 -11.57
CA VAL A 178 6.26 -4.36 -11.20
C VAL A 178 6.79 -4.21 -9.78
N ARG A 179 6.51 -5.21 -8.95
CA ARG A 179 6.94 -5.27 -7.56
C ARG A 179 7.90 -6.42 -7.34
N LYS A 180 8.92 -6.19 -6.54
CA LYS A 180 9.78 -7.26 -6.05
C LYS A 180 8.95 -8.24 -5.20
N TYR A 181 9.22 -9.52 -5.32
CA TYR A 181 8.73 -10.51 -4.37
C TYR A 181 9.38 -10.25 -3.00
N LEU A 182 8.59 -10.26 -1.96
CA LEU A 182 9.05 -10.10 -0.58
C LEU A 182 8.64 -11.33 0.22
N THR A 183 9.55 -11.86 1.01
CA THR A 183 9.26 -13.01 1.87
C THR A 183 8.45 -12.63 3.10
N TRP A 184 8.49 -11.33 3.48
CA TRP A 184 7.90 -10.79 4.71
C TRP A 184 8.41 -11.49 5.98
N GLY A 185 9.50 -12.24 5.87
CA GLY A 185 10.02 -13.07 6.95
C GLY A 185 9.15 -14.29 7.32
N TYR A 186 8.12 -14.58 6.54
CA TYR A 186 7.17 -15.69 6.79
C TYR A 186 7.05 -16.68 5.63
N ASN A 187 7.35 -16.27 4.42
CA ASN A 187 7.20 -17.10 3.22
C ASN A 187 8.55 -17.62 2.73
N GLU A 188 8.54 -18.75 2.04
CA GLU A 188 9.69 -19.20 1.26
C GLU A 188 9.99 -18.19 0.14
N ASP A 189 11.26 -18.11 -0.28
CA ASP A 189 11.65 -17.21 -1.36
C ASP A 189 11.23 -17.78 -2.73
N GLU A 190 10.15 -17.27 -3.25
CA GLU A 190 9.60 -17.54 -4.58
C GLU A 190 9.89 -16.39 -5.57
N SER A 191 10.91 -15.55 -5.28
CA SER A 191 11.37 -14.52 -6.20
C SER A 191 11.81 -15.12 -7.53
N ALA A 192 11.42 -14.51 -8.65
CA ALA A 192 11.97 -14.82 -9.95
C ALA A 192 13.33 -14.13 -10.20
N ASP A 193 13.70 -13.21 -9.32
CA ASP A 193 14.97 -12.50 -9.35
C ASP A 193 16.03 -13.29 -8.57
N SER A 194 17.07 -13.74 -9.28
CA SER A 194 18.18 -14.50 -8.70
C SER A 194 19.28 -13.60 -8.11
N THR A 195 19.07 -12.29 -8.02
CA THR A 195 20.04 -11.37 -7.41
C THR A 195 20.25 -11.76 -5.95
N PRO A 196 21.48 -12.12 -5.55
CA PRO A 196 21.76 -12.46 -4.16
C PRO A 196 21.43 -11.30 -3.22
N TYR A 197 21.02 -11.64 -1.99
CA TYR A 197 20.89 -10.63 -0.95
C TYR A 197 22.27 -10.03 -0.63
N LEU A 198 22.31 -8.71 -0.48
CA LEU A 198 23.52 -8.02 -0.03
C LEU A 198 23.84 -8.42 1.41
N PRO A 199 25.13 -8.56 1.75
CA PRO A 199 25.54 -8.89 3.08
C PRO A 199 25.20 -7.77 4.07
N PRO A 200 24.97 -8.08 5.36
CA PRO A 200 24.53 -7.11 6.36
C PRO A 200 25.41 -5.86 6.49
N GLU A 201 26.70 -5.97 6.23
CA GLU A 201 27.68 -4.88 6.26
C GLU A 201 27.48 -3.83 5.15
N GLU A 202 26.78 -4.20 4.09
CA GLU A 202 26.39 -3.27 3.01
C GLU A 202 25.05 -2.57 3.26
N ARG A 203 24.48 -2.77 4.44
CA ARG A 203 23.17 -2.24 4.79
C ARG A 203 23.16 -0.71 4.75
N VAL A 204 22.18 -0.17 4.01
CA VAL A 204 21.88 1.26 3.98
C VAL A 204 20.65 1.57 4.83
N PRO A 205 20.47 2.85 5.26
CA PRO A 205 19.26 3.25 5.95
C PRO A 205 18.01 2.94 5.14
N CYS A 206 17.04 2.26 5.76
CA CYS A 206 15.81 1.87 5.08
C CYS A 206 14.90 3.10 4.84
N PRO A 207 14.52 3.41 3.59
CA PRO A 207 13.68 4.58 3.27
C PRO A 207 12.33 4.60 3.99
N TRP A 208 11.80 3.44 4.33
CA TRP A 208 10.48 3.33 4.94
C TRP A 208 10.35 4.07 6.27
N LEU A 209 11.41 4.13 7.06
CA LEU A 209 11.41 4.87 8.32
C LEU A 209 11.30 6.40 8.15
N PHE A 210 11.64 6.90 6.96
CA PHE A 210 11.62 8.32 6.62
C PHE A 210 10.38 8.71 5.80
N GLU A 211 9.62 7.73 5.30
CA GLU A 211 8.47 7.95 4.44
C GLU A 211 7.14 7.58 5.06
N ARG A 212 7.12 6.55 5.90
CA ARG A 212 5.87 5.92 6.32
C ARG A 212 5.96 5.19 7.64
N PHE A 213 4.79 4.89 8.19
CA PHE A 213 4.61 3.86 9.21
C PHE A 213 3.26 3.16 9.01
N ASN A 214 3.09 2.03 9.66
CA ASN A 214 1.91 1.20 9.52
C ASN A 214 0.98 1.33 10.72
N ILE A 215 -0.33 1.29 10.45
CA ILE A 215 -1.38 1.33 11.45
C ILE A 215 -2.30 0.12 11.23
N ASP A 216 -2.54 -0.66 12.27
CA ASP A 216 -3.47 -1.77 12.22
C ASP A 216 -4.94 -1.34 12.44
N SER A 217 -5.86 -2.30 12.41
CA SER A 217 -7.29 -2.03 12.59
C SER A 217 -7.67 -1.56 14.00
N ARG A 218 -6.80 -1.74 15.00
CA ARG A 218 -6.99 -1.22 16.35
C ARG A 218 -6.46 0.21 16.54
N GLY A 219 -5.73 0.72 15.54
CA GLY A 219 -5.00 1.99 15.65
C GLY A 219 -3.60 1.84 16.23
N ASP A 220 -3.13 0.62 16.47
CA ASP A 220 -1.77 0.36 16.91
C ASP A 220 -0.78 0.67 15.79
N VAL A 221 0.36 1.26 16.15
CA VAL A 221 1.40 1.70 15.21
C VAL A 221 2.63 0.84 15.35
N THR A 222 3.13 0.37 14.21
CA THR A 222 4.44 -0.25 14.08
C THR A 222 5.30 0.48 13.04
N LEU A 223 6.61 0.26 13.09
CA LEU A 223 7.55 1.01 12.26
C LEU A 223 7.48 0.67 10.78
N CYS A 224 7.13 -0.57 10.41
CA CYS A 224 7.04 -0.95 9.00
C CYS A 224 6.13 -2.17 8.75
N GLY A 225 5.89 -2.47 7.48
CA GLY A 225 5.01 -3.57 7.05
C GLY A 225 5.59 -4.97 7.24
N GLU A 226 6.88 -5.11 7.56
CA GLU A 226 7.47 -6.42 7.90
C GLU A 226 6.98 -6.94 9.25
N ASP A 227 6.60 -6.03 10.15
CA ASP A 227 5.96 -6.41 11.41
C ASP A 227 4.46 -6.65 11.21
N ILE A 228 4.15 -7.67 10.43
CA ILE A 228 2.78 -8.01 10.03
C ILE A 228 1.92 -8.38 11.24
N ALA A 229 2.50 -9.00 12.25
CA ALA A 229 1.81 -9.37 13.48
C ALA A 229 1.73 -8.23 14.51
N PHE A 230 2.31 -7.06 14.21
CA PHE A 230 2.38 -5.91 15.11
C PHE A 230 2.98 -6.27 16.49
N THR A 231 4.08 -6.99 16.46
CA THR A 231 4.81 -7.42 17.66
C THR A 231 5.61 -6.28 18.31
N GLU A 232 6.08 -5.35 17.49
CA GLU A 232 6.85 -4.16 17.90
C GLU A 232 6.00 -2.88 17.88
N LYS A 233 4.74 -2.98 18.30
CA LYS A 233 3.88 -1.82 18.42
C LYS A 233 4.38 -0.90 19.53
N PHE A 234 4.38 0.40 19.27
CA PHE A 234 4.98 1.38 20.16
C PHE A 234 4.12 2.63 20.41
N ALA A 235 3.00 2.75 19.74
CA ALA A 235 2.03 3.85 19.88
C ALA A 235 0.64 3.38 19.45
N ASN A 236 -0.38 4.15 19.84
CA ASN A 236 -1.73 3.99 19.32
C ASN A 236 -2.28 5.36 18.91
N ILE A 237 -2.86 5.44 17.72
CA ILE A 237 -3.36 6.71 17.16
C ILE A 237 -4.58 7.26 17.90
N MET A 238 -5.25 6.46 18.70
CA MET A 238 -6.35 6.93 19.54
C MET A 238 -5.87 7.68 20.80
N GLU A 239 -4.59 7.48 21.18
CA GLU A 239 -3.95 8.09 22.33
C GLU A 239 -3.08 9.29 21.97
N GLN A 240 -2.48 9.25 20.77
CA GLN A 240 -1.55 10.27 20.28
C GLN A 240 -1.92 10.69 18.85
N SER A 241 -1.58 11.91 18.46
CA SER A 241 -1.70 12.34 17.07
C SER A 241 -0.64 11.68 16.18
N ILE A 242 -0.95 11.59 14.88
CA ILE A 242 0.00 11.11 13.86
C ILE A 242 1.30 11.92 13.90
N LYS A 243 1.18 13.25 14.08
CA LYS A 243 2.32 14.16 14.18
C LYS A 243 3.19 13.86 15.41
N GLU A 244 2.59 13.68 16.58
CA GLU A 244 3.32 13.34 17.81
C GLU A 244 4.05 12.00 17.66
N ILE A 245 3.41 10.99 17.09
CA ILE A 245 4.02 9.68 16.85
C ILE A 245 5.21 9.82 15.87
N TRP A 246 5.00 10.53 14.75
CA TRP A 246 6.01 10.70 13.70
C TRP A 246 7.27 11.42 14.15
N HIS A 247 7.11 12.45 15.00
CA HIS A 247 8.20 13.23 15.59
C HIS A 247 8.61 12.74 16.98
N GLY A 248 7.93 11.72 17.48
CA GLY A 248 8.15 11.20 18.83
C GLY A 248 9.51 10.50 19.00
N PRO A 249 9.93 10.34 20.28
CA PRO A 249 11.28 9.85 20.59
C PRO A 249 11.52 8.43 20.06
N LYS A 250 10.48 7.59 20.01
CA LYS A 250 10.63 6.20 19.53
C LYS A 250 10.96 6.16 18.02
N PHE A 251 10.22 6.92 17.21
CA PHE A 251 10.47 6.98 15.77
C PHE A 251 11.82 7.65 15.46
N LYS A 252 12.16 8.70 16.23
CA LYS A 252 13.46 9.36 16.15
C LYS A 252 14.59 8.36 16.42
N SER A 253 14.51 7.59 17.49
CA SER A 253 15.50 6.56 17.84
C SER A 253 15.65 5.51 16.73
N PHE A 254 14.56 5.05 16.10
CA PHE A 254 14.66 4.12 14.98
C PHE A 254 15.44 4.71 13.78
N ARG A 255 15.17 5.97 13.43
CA ARG A 255 15.87 6.67 12.35
C ARG A 255 17.36 6.86 12.68
N GLU A 256 17.68 7.30 13.90
CA GLU A 256 19.05 7.48 14.38
C GLU A 256 19.84 6.17 14.30
N LYS A 257 19.28 5.05 14.75
CA LYS A 257 19.91 3.73 14.63
C LYS A 257 20.20 3.36 13.18
N HIS A 258 19.27 3.61 12.26
CA HIS A 258 19.52 3.35 10.84
C HIS A 258 20.58 4.26 10.23
N LEU A 259 20.61 5.55 10.60
CA LEU A 259 21.59 6.50 10.09
C LEU A 259 23.00 6.25 10.63
N SER A 260 23.12 5.71 11.85
CA SER A 260 24.39 5.37 12.47
C SER A 260 24.90 3.96 12.16
N GLY A 261 24.20 3.19 11.31
CA GLY A 261 24.60 1.83 10.96
C GLY A 261 24.17 0.75 11.96
N HIS A 262 23.40 1.11 13.00
CA HIS A 262 22.94 0.20 14.06
C HIS A 262 21.46 -0.25 13.85
N GLY A 263 21.01 -0.36 12.61
CA GLY A 263 19.65 -0.80 12.29
C GLY A 263 19.36 -2.25 12.73
N ASP A 264 20.40 -3.07 12.89
CA ASP A 264 20.33 -4.44 13.40
C ASP A 264 19.97 -4.53 14.91
N GLU A 265 20.13 -3.45 15.66
CA GLU A 265 19.65 -3.38 17.05
C GLU A 265 18.12 -3.29 17.16
N ILE A 266 17.42 -3.09 16.06
CA ILE A 266 15.96 -3.13 16.01
C ILE A 266 15.56 -4.56 15.62
N PRO A 267 14.88 -5.33 16.49
CA PRO A 267 14.68 -6.77 16.31
C PRO A 267 14.10 -7.18 14.97
N ILE A 268 13.10 -6.44 14.48
CA ILE A 268 12.48 -6.72 13.17
C ILE A 268 13.42 -6.35 12.01
N CYS A 269 14.20 -5.29 12.16
CA CYS A 269 15.16 -4.89 11.14
C CYS A 269 16.36 -5.84 11.07
N ALA A 270 16.81 -6.38 12.21
CA ALA A 270 17.91 -7.33 12.25
C ALA A 270 17.68 -8.57 11.38
N LYS A 271 16.42 -9.03 11.34
CA LYS A 271 16.00 -10.22 10.58
C LYS A 271 15.44 -9.91 9.19
N CYS A 272 15.27 -8.64 8.84
CA CYS A 272 14.66 -8.25 7.58
C CYS A 272 15.59 -8.50 6.40
N PRO A 273 15.26 -9.40 5.45
CA PRO A 273 16.05 -9.60 4.25
C PRO A 273 15.74 -8.57 3.18
N ASP A 274 14.59 -7.89 3.29
CA ASP A 274 14.01 -7.08 2.22
C ASP A 274 14.47 -5.62 2.23
N TRP A 275 15.32 -5.19 3.18
CA TRP A 275 15.76 -3.80 3.32
C TRP A 275 16.39 -3.26 2.03
N GLN A 276 17.16 -4.05 1.29
CA GLN A 276 17.84 -3.68 0.06
C GLN A 276 16.87 -3.39 -1.11
N TYR A 277 15.66 -3.95 -1.05
CA TYR A 277 14.64 -3.74 -2.07
C TYR A 277 13.71 -2.57 -1.76
N ARG A 278 13.89 -1.93 -0.62
CA ARG A 278 13.12 -0.74 -0.26
C ARG A 278 13.68 0.45 -1.02
N SER A 279 12.84 1.10 -1.76
CA SER A 279 13.24 2.18 -2.64
C SER A 279 12.23 3.32 -2.60
N TRP A 280 12.73 4.54 -2.72
CA TRP A 280 11.95 5.76 -2.92
C TRP A 280 11.16 5.74 -4.24
N GLN A 281 11.50 4.83 -5.17
CA GLN A 281 10.87 4.76 -6.49
C GLN A 281 9.49 4.10 -6.50
N TYR A 282 9.08 3.41 -5.45
CA TYR A 282 7.87 2.60 -5.40
C TYR A 282 6.76 3.21 -4.56
N ASN A 283 6.59 4.54 -4.58
CA ASN A 283 5.55 5.23 -3.86
C ASN A 283 4.57 5.96 -4.78
N TYR A 284 3.37 6.22 -4.27
CA TYR A 284 2.30 6.81 -5.06
C TYR A 284 2.59 8.24 -5.50
N TRP A 285 3.26 9.07 -4.69
CA TRP A 285 3.63 10.42 -5.13
C TRP A 285 4.60 10.39 -6.30
N LYS A 286 5.46 9.38 -6.39
CA LYS A 286 6.30 9.21 -7.58
C LYS A 286 5.48 8.91 -8.82
N ILE A 287 4.43 8.10 -8.68
CA ILE A 287 3.49 7.81 -9.78
C ILE A 287 2.79 9.10 -10.23
N LEU A 288 2.37 9.94 -9.28
CA LEU A 288 1.70 11.21 -9.56
C LEU A 288 2.67 12.23 -10.18
N GLU A 289 3.89 12.36 -9.65
CA GLU A 289 4.94 13.21 -10.24
C GLU A 289 5.30 12.80 -11.68
N ASP A 290 5.41 11.51 -11.94
CA ASP A 290 5.70 11.00 -13.28
C ASP A 290 4.56 11.29 -14.24
N ALA A 291 3.30 11.28 -13.79
CA ALA A 291 2.14 11.66 -14.56
C ALA A 291 2.12 13.18 -14.85
N GLU A 292 2.43 14.02 -13.86
CA GLU A 292 2.56 15.47 -14.06
C GLU A 292 3.62 15.83 -15.11
N LYS A 293 4.79 15.15 -15.05
CA LYS A 293 5.89 15.37 -16.02
C LYS A 293 5.52 15.00 -17.44
N LYS A 294 4.60 14.04 -17.61
CA LYS A 294 4.10 13.63 -18.94
C LYS A 294 2.98 14.51 -19.47
N GLY A 295 2.57 15.53 -18.72
CA GLY A 295 1.45 16.40 -19.09
C GLY A 295 0.08 15.71 -18.99
N GLU A 296 -0.02 14.65 -18.21
CA GLU A 296 -1.23 13.85 -18.06
C GLU A 296 -2.18 14.38 -16.97
N ASN A 297 -1.79 15.47 -16.27
CA ASN A 297 -2.66 16.17 -15.33
C ASN A 297 -3.26 17.39 -16.01
N HIS A 298 -4.57 17.37 -16.19
CA HIS A 298 -5.32 18.56 -16.55
C HIS A 298 -5.28 19.59 -15.41
N ASP A 299 -5.06 20.85 -15.77
CA ASP A 299 -4.93 22.02 -14.89
C ASP A 299 -5.79 21.99 -13.62
N ASN A 300 -5.19 21.63 -12.51
CA ASN A 300 -5.62 22.04 -11.20
C ASN A 300 -4.46 22.76 -10.50
N ALA A 301 -4.22 24.02 -10.94
CA ALA A 301 -3.41 24.97 -10.25
C ALA A 301 -4.12 25.43 -8.97
N GLY A 302 -4.03 24.62 -7.94
CA GLY A 302 -4.58 24.94 -6.63
C GLY A 302 -3.90 24.11 -5.55
N THR A 303 -2.93 24.72 -4.86
CA THR A 303 -2.28 24.25 -3.64
C THR A 303 -1.29 23.09 -3.78
N ARG A 304 -0.15 23.33 -4.39
CA ARG A 304 1.08 22.62 -4.05
C ARG A 304 1.46 22.98 -2.61
N ALA A 305 1.25 22.10 -1.67
CA ALA A 305 2.01 22.16 -0.43
C ALA A 305 3.48 21.85 -0.79
N PRO A 306 4.44 22.73 -0.45
CA PRO A 306 5.84 22.48 -0.75
C PRO A 306 6.28 21.21 0.00
N ASN A 307 7.11 20.43 -0.67
CA ASN A 307 7.77 19.23 -0.15
C ASN A 307 8.69 19.62 1.03
N ARG A 308 8.11 19.82 2.24
CA ARG A 308 8.82 20.31 3.45
C ARG A 308 9.36 19.19 4.33
N TYR A 309 9.50 17.99 3.80
CA TYR A 309 9.97 16.85 4.60
C TYR A 309 11.41 16.40 4.31
N CYS A 310 12.12 17.09 3.41
CA CYS A 310 13.56 16.90 3.21
C CYS A 310 14.26 18.26 3.34
N GLY A 311 14.44 18.73 4.56
CA GLY A 311 15.19 19.95 4.82
C GLY A 311 14.99 20.36 6.26
N ASP A 312 16.07 20.42 6.94
CA ASP A 312 16.35 20.86 8.30
C ASP A 312 16.52 19.72 9.31
N THR A 313 17.63 19.00 9.12
CA THR A 313 18.39 18.43 10.22
C THR A 313 19.43 19.48 10.64
N ALA A 314 19.14 20.23 11.65
CA ALA A 314 20.10 20.83 12.54
C ALA A 314 19.68 20.48 13.97
#